data_0e94ce86394e9a7de2a29dd89d134124
#
_entry.id   0e94ce86394e9a7de2a29dd89d134124
#
_cell.length_a   1.000
_cell.length_b   1.000
_cell.length_c   1.000
_cell.angle_alpha   90.00
_cell.angle_beta   90.00
_cell.angle_gamma   90.00
#
_symmetry.space_group_name_H-M   'P 1'
#
loop_
_entity.id
_entity.type
_entity.pdbx_description
1 polymer ?
#
loop_
_entity_poly.entity_id
_entity_poly.type
_entity_poly.pdbx_seq_one_letter_code
_entity_poly.pdbx_strand_id
1 'polypeptide(L)'
;MSKINEAAEVKETAAENKTDTAPAVNNDGRNGKRRKNPFRNKKFKYGGLSVLFTVIFIVAVVLVNVIITLLGDRFMPTADLTDSGLYSIEQSTVDYLKTVTDEVTITVTSEEAAFTGGSSYYYQTNEILKKIAAANSNIKLQYIDVVSNPGFIANYTETITSNEIMVESKATKRVKVLTYEDFLSITYNEQYLNYYGVKRPEKVEANAEQAVVSAIMNVTDTDPVKVAVLTGYGEKENTVLQNLLKTNSYVIESVNITLTDKISEDYDFVFMFGPDKD
;
A
#
# COMPACT_ATOMS: atom_id res chain seq x y z
N MET A 1 -1.48 60.19 -31.78
CA MET A 1 -2.56 61.01 -31.22
C MET A 1 -2.44 60.91 -29.72
N SER A 2 -1.77 61.87 -29.14
CA SER A 2 -2.27 63.13 -28.55
C SER A 2 -2.82 62.84 -27.16
N LYS A 3 -2.39 63.38 -26.14
CA LYS A 3 -1.74 64.64 -25.63
C LYS A 3 -1.88 64.56 -24.12
N ILE A 4 -0.82 64.82 -23.32
CA ILE A 4 -0.50 66.21 -22.81
C ILE A 4 -1.42 66.53 -21.63
N ASN A 5 -0.94 66.82 -20.50
CA ASN A 5 -0.21 67.91 -19.82
C ASN A 5 -0.78 68.00 -18.41
N GLU A 6 -0.16 68.41 -17.48
CA GLU A 6 0.76 69.50 -17.03
C GLU A 6 0.37 69.79 -15.59
N ALA A 7 1.29 69.71 -14.70
CA ALA A 7 2.11 70.81 -14.16
C ALA A 7 1.35 71.83 -13.29
N ALA A 8 1.85 72.16 -12.25
CA ALA A 8 2.59 73.27 -11.70
C ALA A 8 2.19 73.54 -10.25
N GLU A 9 3.14 73.55 -9.36
CA GLU A 9 3.93 74.74 -8.93
C GLU A 9 3.12 75.74 -8.13
N VAL A 10 3.47 76.23 -7.00
CA VAL A 10 4.44 77.21 -6.63
C VAL A 10 4.27 77.69 -5.16
N LYS A 11 5.37 77.76 -4.46
CA LYS A 11 5.91 78.82 -3.59
C LYS A 11 5.25 79.24 -2.29
N GLU A 12 6.12 79.24 -1.31
CA GLU A 12 6.91 80.35 -0.70
C GLU A 12 6.09 81.30 0.17
N THR A 13 6.46 81.69 1.33
CA THR A 13 7.48 82.53 1.95
C THR A 13 7.26 82.61 3.47
N ALA A 14 8.20 82.43 4.29
CA ALA A 14 9.20 83.34 4.83
C ALA A 14 8.74 84.35 5.93
N ALA A 15 9.57 84.40 6.89
CA ALA A 15 10.00 85.53 7.76
C ALA A 15 9.38 85.62 9.14
N GLU A 16 10.18 85.45 10.13
CA GLU A 16 11.01 86.42 10.91
C GLU A 16 10.23 87.17 12.00
N ASN A 17 10.59 87.20 13.24
CA ASN A 17 11.70 87.90 13.90
C ASN A 17 11.52 87.86 15.44
N LYS A 18 12.66 87.74 16.14
CA LYS A 18 13.16 88.45 17.32
C LYS A 18 12.19 88.65 18.51
N THR A 19 12.62 88.68 19.70
CA THR A 19 13.83 88.94 20.47
C THR A 19 13.57 88.78 21.94
N ASP A 20 14.59 88.32 22.63
CA ASP A 20 15.15 88.78 23.90
C ASP A 20 14.45 88.50 25.26
N THR A 21 15.21 88.05 26.04
CA THR A 21 15.87 88.34 27.32
C THR A 21 15.72 87.29 28.38
N ALA A 22 16.85 86.82 28.78
CA ALA A 22 17.08 86.13 30.07
C ALA A 22 16.94 87.09 31.26
N PRO A 23 16.85 86.72 32.53
CA PRO A 23 17.96 85.94 33.14
C PRO A 23 17.50 84.86 34.19
N ALA A 24 18.51 84.11 34.46
CA ALA A 24 18.82 83.21 35.54
C ALA A 24 18.04 83.28 36.90
N VAL A 25 17.88 82.13 37.48
CA VAL A 25 18.39 81.79 38.83
C VAL A 25 18.15 80.30 39.18
N ASN A 26 19.27 79.65 39.40
CA ASN A 26 19.58 78.56 40.35
C ASN A 26 18.41 77.85 41.11
N ASN A 27 18.34 76.58 41.17
CA ASN A 27 19.03 75.68 42.08
C ASN A 27 18.38 74.35 42.24
N ASP A 28 19.24 73.42 42.52
CA ASP A 28 19.12 72.17 43.24
C ASP A 28 18.63 70.90 42.53
N GLY A 29 19.65 70.10 42.61
CA GLY A 29 19.79 68.72 42.37
C GLY A 29 18.70 67.79 42.95
N ARG A 30 18.23 66.97 42.07
CA ARG A 30 17.88 65.60 42.42
C ARG A 30 18.16 64.69 41.21
N ASN A 31 19.28 64.01 41.34
CA ASN A 31 19.74 62.92 40.47
C ASN A 31 18.75 61.77 40.51
N GLY A 32 17.62 61.88 39.81
CA GLY A 32 16.68 60.78 39.55
C GLY A 32 17.12 60.05 38.28
N LYS A 33 17.91 59.00 38.39
CA LYS A 33 18.14 58.05 37.31
C LYS A 33 16.80 57.58 36.79
N ARG A 34 16.27 58.24 35.72
CA ARG A 34 15.14 57.70 34.93
C ARG A 34 15.57 56.33 34.41
N ARG A 35 15.07 55.26 35.02
CA ARG A 35 15.14 53.92 34.46
C ARG A 35 14.57 54.01 33.06
N LYS A 36 15.40 53.97 32.02
CA LYS A 36 15.00 53.85 30.64
C LYS A 36 14.29 52.49 30.49
N ASN A 37 13.01 52.54 30.28
CA ASN A 37 12.17 51.36 30.05
C ASN A 37 12.71 50.65 28.80
N PRO A 38 13.31 49.45 28.86
CA PRO A 38 13.95 48.77 27.75
C PRO A 38 13.01 48.50 26.58
N PHE A 39 11.67 48.47 26.84
CA PHE A 39 10.63 48.21 25.86
C PHE A 39 10.32 49.38 24.93
N ARG A 40 10.96 50.55 25.09
CA ARG A 40 10.69 51.74 24.28
C ARG A 40 11.68 51.94 23.13
N ASN A 41 12.66 51.06 23.00
CA ASN A 41 13.58 51.08 21.88
C ASN A 41 12.95 50.38 20.65
N LYS A 42 12.83 51.12 19.54
CA LYS A 42 12.31 50.60 18.25
C LYS A 42 13.02 49.28 17.84
N LYS A 43 14.32 49.16 18.11
CA LYS A 43 15.11 47.93 17.86
C LYS A 43 14.63 46.72 18.69
N PHE A 44 14.18 46.94 19.94
CA PHE A 44 13.67 45.86 20.81
C PHE A 44 12.28 45.43 20.41
N LYS A 45 11.43 46.38 19.90
CA LYS A 45 10.09 46.09 19.43
C LYS A 45 10.09 45.20 18.18
N TYR A 46 10.99 45.44 17.25
CA TYR A 46 11.09 44.66 16.02
C TYR A 46 11.88 43.35 16.21
N GLY A 47 12.94 43.34 17.06
CA GLY A 47 13.67 42.12 17.40
C GLY A 47 12.86 41.16 18.23
N GLY A 48 12.11 41.67 19.23
CA GLY A 48 11.20 40.81 20.05
C GLY A 48 10.04 40.24 19.25
N LEU A 49 9.50 41.02 18.29
CA LEU A 49 8.46 40.53 17.40
C LEU A 49 8.97 39.41 16.47
N SER A 50 10.20 39.58 15.95
CA SER A 50 10.84 38.56 15.11
C SER A 50 11.04 37.23 15.87
N VAL A 51 11.55 37.30 17.10
CA VAL A 51 11.72 36.12 17.95
C VAL A 51 10.35 35.47 18.26
N LEU A 52 9.32 36.26 18.55
CA LEU A 52 7.98 35.75 18.76
C LEU A 52 7.43 35.00 17.54
N PHE A 53 7.58 35.58 16.34
CA PHE A 53 7.16 34.91 15.10
C PHE A 53 7.95 33.63 14.84
N THR A 54 9.23 33.61 15.13
CA THR A 54 10.05 32.39 14.97
C THR A 54 9.57 31.29 15.94
N VAL A 55 9.26 31.63 17.18
CA VAL A 55 8.73 30.66 18.17
C VAL A 55 7.36 30.15 17.72
N ILE A 56 6.46 31.04 17.26
CA ILE A 56 5.14 30.62 16.75
C ILE A 56 5.29 29.70 15.53
N PHE A 57 6.22 30.01 14.64
CA PHE A 57 6.49 29.18 13.45
C PHE A 57 6.99 27.79 13.85
N ILE A 58 7.93 27.71 14.78
CA ILE A 58 8.44 26.41 15.29
C ILE A 58 7.29 25.60 15.93
N VAL A 59 6.47 26.25 16.77
CA VAL A 59 5.30 25.59 17.39
C VAL A 59 4.31 25.11 16.33
N ALA A 60 4.05 25.92 15.30
CA ALA A 60 3.16 25.55 14.20
C ALA A 60 3.70 24.33 13.42
N VAL A 61 5.00 24.29 13.13
CA VAL A 61 5.63 23.13 12.45
C VAL A 61 5.54 21.88 13.31
N VAL A 62 5.78 21.98 14.63
CA VAL A 62 5.63 20.85 15.56
C VAL A 62 4.19 20.38 15.62
N LEU A 63 3.22 21.29 15.72
CA LEU A 63 1.79 20.96 15.72
C LEU A 63 1.37 20.26 14.42
N VAL A 64 1.79 20.79 13.26
CA VAL A 64 1.51 20.15 11.96
C VAL A 64 2.10 18.74 11.92
N ASN A 65 3.32 18.56 12.40
CA ASN A 65 3.95 17.23 12.44
C ASN A 65 3.19 16.26 13.36
N VAL A 66 2.78 16.71 14.54
CA VAL A 66 1.96 15.92 15.47
C VAL A 66 0.59 15.58 14.86
N ILE A 67 -0.05 16.54 14.19
CA ILE A 67 -1.33 16.33 13.50
C ILE A 67 -1.16 15.30 12.37
N ILE A 68 -0.10 15.42 11.56
CA ILE A 68 0.20 14.46 10.50
C ILE A 68 0.43 13.05 11.10
N THR A 69 1.16 12.94 12.21
CA THR A 69 1.39 11.64 12.87
C THR A 69 0.10 11.06 13.44
N LEU A 70 -0.74 11.87 14.10
CA LEU A 70 -1.99 11.39 14.71
C LEU A 70 -3.10 11.08 13.68
N LEU A 71 -3.10 11.78 12.54
CA LEU A 71 -4.06 11.57 11.46
C LEU A 71 -3.55 10.56 10.43
N GLY A 72 -2.21 10.44 10.29
CA GLY A 72 -1.57 9.56 9.30
C GLY A 72 -1.95 8.10 9.47
N ASP A 73 -2.03 7.62 10.71
CA ASP A 73 -2.40 6.23 11.01
C ASP A 73 -3.90 5.95 10.78
N ARG A 74 -4.71 6.97 10.58
CA ARG A 74 -6.17 6.82 10.54
C ARG A 74 -6.88 7.39 9.30
N PHE A 75 -6.28 8.35 8.60
CA PHE A 75 -6.97 9.12 7.56
C PHE A 75 -6.16 9.46 6.30
N MET A 76 -4.85 9.19 6.27
CA MET A 76 -4.10 9.40 5.03
C MET A 76 -4.11 8.12 4.20
N PRO A 77 -4.75 8.12 3.02
CA PRO A 77 -4.36 7.16 2.01
C PRO A 77 -2.86 7.40 1.77
N THR A 78 -2.06 6.37 1.93
CA THR A 78 -0.65 6.42 1.54
C THR A 78 -0.62 6.78 0.05
N ALA A 79 -0.37 8.05 -0.24
CA ALA A 79 -0.18 8.47 -1.62
C ALA A 79 1.10 7.83 -2.11
N ASP A 80 0.97 6.94 -3.08
CA ASP A 80 2.12 6.39 -3.77
C ASP A 80 2.77 7.52 -4.59
N LEU A 81 3.88 8.04 -4.07
CA LEU A 81 4.66 9.09 -4.69
C LEU A 81 5.72 8.54 -5.65
N THR A 82 5.72 7.24 -5.91
CA THR A 82 6.60 6.65 -6.91
C THR A 82 6.04 6.89 -8.31
N ASP A 83 6.86 7.34 -9.23
CA ASP A 83 6.50 7.55 -10.65
C ASP A 83 5.98 6.27 -11.35
N SER A 84 6.19 5.11 -10.74
CA SER A 84 5.83 3.79 -11.27
C SER A 84 4.53 3.20 -10.72
N GLY A 85 3.88 3.84 -9.74
CA GLY A 85 2.66 3.31 -9.11
C GLY A 85 2.85 1.95 -8.43
N LEU A 86 4.07 1.62 -8.02
CA LEU A 86 4.47 0.29 -7.51
C LEU A 86 3.65 -0.21 -6.32
N TYR A 87 3.06 0.71 -5.58
CA TYR A 87 2.26 0.43 -4.40
C TYR A 87 0.76 0.75 -4.60
N SER A 88 0.32 1.02 -5.82
CA SER A 88 -1.08 1.27 -6.13
C SER A 88 -1.74 0.04 -6.76
N ILE A 89 -3.06 -0.05 -6.63
CA ILE A 89 -3.88 -1.01 -7.37
C ILE A 89 -4.67 -0.27 -8.45
N GLU A 90 -4.94 -0.94 -9.54
CA GLU A 90 -5.67 -0.36 -10.66
C GLU A 90 -7.12 -0.03 -10.27
N GLN A 91 -7.70 1.01 -10.90
CA GLN A 91 -9.08 1.39 -10.64
C GLN A 91 -10.07 0.27 -11.02
N SER A 92 -9.80 -0.46 -12.09
CA SER A 92 -10.55 -1.65 -12.51
C SER A 92 -10.60 -2.72 -11.41
N THR A 93 -9.48 -2.95 -10.73
CA THR A 93 -9.39 -3.83 -9.57
C THR A 93 -10.25 -3.33 -8.41
N VAL A 94 -10.14 -2.05 -8.07
CA VAL A 94 -10.97 -1.45 -7.01
C VAL A 94 -12.45 -1.61 -7.31
N ASP A 95 -12.85 -1.37 -8.55
CA ASP A 95 -14.25 -1.47 -8.96
C ASP A 95 -14.76 -2.91 -8.91
N TYR A 96 -13.94 -3.88 -9.31
CA TYR A 96 -14.25 -5.30 -9.14
C TYR A 96 -14.36 -5.69 -7.65
N LEU A 97 -13.37 -5.31 -6.82
CA LEU A 97 -13.36 -5.67 -5.41
C LEU A 97 -14.60 -5.17 -4.66
N LYS A 98 -15.15 -4.01 -5.04
CA LYS A 98 -16.40 -3.48 -4.47
C LYS A 98 -17.62 -4.35 -4.78
N THR A 99 -17.57 -5.18 -5.84
CA THR A 99 -18.66 -6.10 -6.19
C THR A 99 -18.63 -7.38 -5.38
N VAL A 100 -17.54 -7.69 -4.67
CA VAL A 100 -17.40 -8.89 -3.87
C VAL A 100 -18.30 -8.79 -2.64
N THR A 101 -19.33 -9.63 -2.60
CA THR A 101 -20.29 -9.70 -1.51
C THR A 101 -19.95 -10.76 -0.47
N ASP A 102 -19.16 -11.74 -0.84
CA ASP A 102 -18.71 -12.83 0.02
C ASP A 102 -17.61 -12.37 0.99
N GLU A 103 -17.60 -12.96 2.18
CA GLU A 103 -16.51 -12.75 3.13
C GLU A 103 -15.29 -13.56 2.70
N VAL A 104 -14.24 -12.83 2.31
CA VAL A 104 -12.96 -13.39 1.88
C VAL A 104 -11.88 -13.08 2.91
N THR A 105 -11.11 -14.08 3.27
CA THR A 105 -9.96 -13.91 4.17
C THR A 105 -8.66 -14.15 3.39
N ILE A 106 -7.81 -13.15 3.40
CA ILE A 106 -6.44 -13.24 2.88
C ILE A 106 -5.53 -13.46 4.09
N THR A 107 -4.86 -14.59 4.14
CA THR A 107 -3.92 -14.93 5.21
C THR A 107 -2.51 -14.99 4.66
N VAL A 108 -1.63 -14.14 5.17
CA VAL A 108 -0.18 -14.27 4.96
C VAL A 108 0.34 -15.27 5.99
N THR A 109 1.03 -16.33 5.53
CA THR A 109 1.43 -17.47 6.36
C THR A 109 2.69 -17.24 7.18
N SER A 110 3.01 -15.98 7.46
CA SER A 110 4.09 -15.51 8.32
C SER A 110 3.64 -14.26 9.09
N GLU A 111 4.36 -13.88 10.13
CA GLU A 111 4.19 -12.57 10.75
C GLU A 111 4.50 -11.44 9.75
N GLU A 112 3.79 -10.31 9.84
CA GLU A 112 3.95 -9.19 8.91
C GLU A 112 5.41 -8.71 8.82
N ALA A 113 6.08 -8.57 9.97
CA ALA A 113 7.47 -8.11 10.01
C ALA A 113 8.45 -9.09 9.34
N ALA A 114 8.20 -10.40 9.47
CA ALA A 114 8.99 -11.44 8.84
C ALA A 114 8.77 -11.46 7.32
N PHE A 115 7.51 -11.38 6.88
CA PHE A 115 7.14 -11.32 5.47
C PHE A 115 7.75 -10.10 4.77
N THR A 116 7.54 -8.91 5.32
CA THR A 116 8.02 -7.65 4.72
C THR A 116 9.54 -7.50 4.79
N GLY A 117 10.18 -8.12 5.78
CA GLY A 117 11.65 -8.12 5.93
C GLY A 117 12.38 -9.01 4.92
N GLY A 118 11.70 -9.90 4.22
CA GLY A 118 12.30 -10.85 3.29
C GLY A 118 12.91 -10.19 2.05
N SER A 119 12.24 -9.21 1.46
CA SER A 119 12.75 -8.39 0.34
C SER A 119 11.82 -7.20 0.08
N SER A 120 12.29 -6.25 -0.78
CA SER A 120 11.45 -5.13 -1.25
C SER A 120 10.21 -5.60 -2.01
N TYR A 121 10.26 -6.74 -2.69
CA TYR A 121 9.11 -7.30 -3.41
C TYR A 121 8.04 -7.84 -2.46
N TYR A 122 8.43 -8.48 -1.36
CA TYR A 122 7.51 -8.90 -0.30
C TYR A 122 6.87 -7.70 0.40
N TYR A 123 7.66 -6.64 0.62
CA TYR A 123 7.13 -5.38 1.14
C TYR A 123 6.10 -4.79 0.19
N GLN A 124 6.40 -4.72 -1.12
CA GLN A 124 5.48 -4.23 -2.15
C GLN A 124 4.20 -5.08 -2.19
N THR A 125 4.34 -6.40 -2.18
CA THR A 125 3.22 -7.33 -2.11
C THR A 125 2.33 -7.02 -0.90
N ASN A 126 2.92 -6.85 0.27
CA ASN A 126 2.19 -6.53 1.50
C ASN A 126 1.37 -5.24 1.39
N GLU A 127 1.94 -4.19 0.80
CA GLU A 127 1.22 -2.92 0.59
C GLU A 127 0.04 -3.08 -0.40
N ILE A 128 0.19 -3.90 -1.43
CA ILE A 128 -0.91 -4.26 -2.34
C ILE A 128 -2.01 -5.03 -1.59
N LEU A 129 -1.66 -6.03 -0.75
CA LEU A 129 -2.63 -6.77 0.06
C LEU A 129 -3.45 -5.86 0.98
N LYS A 130 -2.80 -4.90 1.64
CA LYS A 130 -3.48 -3.90 2.47
C LYS A 130 -4.48 -3.06 1.68
N LYS A 131 -4.13 -2.65 0.47
CA LYS A 131 -5.02 -1.88 -0.41
C LYS A 131 -6.19 -2.70 -0.91
N ILE A 132 -5.97 -3.97 -1.27
CA ILE A 132 -7.04 -4.89 -1.64
C ILE A 132 -8.02 -5.05 -0.48
N ALA A 133 -7.54 -5.30 0.74
CA ALA A 133 -8.39 -5.43 1.92
C ALA A 133 -9.11 -4.11 2.27
N ALA A 134 -8.47 -2.95 2.06
CA ALA A 134 -9.09 -1.65 2.30
C ALA A 134 -10.17 -1.29 1.27
N ALA A 135 -10.14 -1.88 0.07
CA ALA A 135 -11.11 -1.59 -0.99
C ALA A 135 -12.52 -2.13 -0.69
N ASN A 136 -12.65 -3.19 0.13
CA ASN A 136 -13.93 -3.77 0.51
C ASN A 136 -13.88 -4.37 1.92
N SER A 137 -14.83 -4.00 2.79
CA SER A 137 -14.93 -4.49 4.18
C SER A 137 -15.17 -6.00 4.31
N ASN A 138 -15.63 -6.65 3.25
CA ASN A 138 -15.80 -8.11 3.21
C ASN A 138 -14.47 -8.85 3.01
N ILE A 139 -13.41 -8.13 2.60
CA ILE A 139 -12.09 -8.70 2.39
C ILE A 139 -11.23 -8.40 3.61
N LYS A 140 -10.79 -9.44 4.30
CA LYS A 140 -9.98 -9.34 5.52
C LYS A 140 -8.56 -9.79 5.25
N LEU A 141 -7.59 -9.04 5.79
CA LEU A 141 -6.17 -9.40 5.77
C LEU A 141 -5.74 -9.79 7.18
N GLN A 142 -5.06 -10.92 7.29
CA GLN A 142 -4.47 -11.38 8.55
C GLN A 142 -3.09 -12.00 8.31
N TYR A 143 -2.32 -12.12 9.39
CA TYR A 143 -0.97 -12.69 9.38
C TYR A 143 -0.92 -13.80 10.41
N ILE A 144 -0.53 -15.00 9.99
CA ILE A 144 -0.43 -16.17 10.85
C ILE A 144 0.89 -16.87 10.58
N ASP A 145 1.79 -16.87 11.54
CA ASP A 145 3.00 -17.70 11.45
C ASP A 145 2.63 -19.19 11.58
N VAL A 146 2.62 -19.88 10.46
CA VAL A 146 2.23 -21.29 10.38
C VAL A 146 3.27 -22.23 11.02
N VAL A 147 4.52 -21.78 11.19
CA VAL A 147 5.56 -22.56 11.89
C VAL A 147 5.27 -22.57 13.39
N SER A 148 4.89 -21.44 13.95
CA SER A 148 4.49 -21.31 15.34
C SER A 148 3.07 -21.83 15.62
N ASN A 149 2.22 -21.90 14.60
CA ASN A 149 0.81 -22.31 14.68
C ASN A 149 0.48 -23.47 13.72
N PRO A 150 1.12 -24.64 13.84
CA PRO A 150 0.89 -25.76 12.91
C PRO A 150 -0.54 -26.29 12.93
N GLY A 151 -1.29 -26.06 14.00
CA GLY A 151 -2.72 -26.42 14.10
C GLY A 151 -3.61 -25.64 13.15
N PHE A 152 -3.19 -24.45 12.69
CA PHE A 152 -3.94 -23.67 11.72
C PHE A 152 -4.01 -24.39 10.36
N ILE A 153 -2.87 -24.90 9.88
CA ILE A 153 -2.79 -25.57 8.57
C ILE A 153 -3.33 -27.00 8.57
N ALA A 154 -3.52 -27.60 9.74
CA ALA A 154 -3.99 -29.01 9.85
C ALA A 154 -5.40 -29.24 9.28
N ASN A 155 -6.19 -28.17 9.08
CA ASN A 155 -7.54 -28.26 8.54
C ASN A 155 -7.61 -28.10 7.01
N TYR A 156 -6.46 -27.86 6.36
CA TYR A 156 -6.39 -27.68 4.91
C TYR A 156 -5.75 -28.89 4.24
N THR A 157 -6.18 -29.17 3.03
CA THR A 157 -5.62 -30.27 2.20
C THR A 157 -4.41 -29.82 1.39
N GLU A 158 -4.28 -28.53 1.17
CA GLU A 158 -3.17 -27.91 0.47
C GLU A 158 -1.90 -27.93 1.33
N THR A 159 -0.75 -28.09 0.67
CA THR A 159 0.54 -27.90 1.35
C THR A 159 0.75 -26.39 1.54
N ILE A 160 0.78 -25.96 2.80
CA ILE A 160 0.95 -24.56 3.16
C ILE A 160 2.30 -24.40 3.89
N THR A 161 3.13 -23.49 3.39
CA THR A 161 4.43 -23.16 3.97
C THR A 161 4.51 -21.69 4.37
N SER A 162 5.61 -21.27 4.99
CA SER A 162 5.82 -19.87 5.34
C SER A 162 5.97 -18.98 4.12
N ASN A 163 5.60 -17.70 4.26
CA ASN A 163 5.70 -16.65 3.23
C ASN A 163 4.84 -16.89 1.98
N GLU A 164 3.75 -17.62 2.14
CA GLU A 164 2.72 -17.78 1.13
C GLU A 164 1.50 -16.91 1.46
N ILE A 165 0.61 -16.75 0.48
CA ILE A 165 -0.63 -16.00 0.63
C ILE A 165 -1.78 -16.97 0.39
N MET A 166 -2.58 -17.18 1.40
CA MET A 166 -3.78 -18.02 1.31
C MET A 166 -5.02 -17.14 1.20
N VAL A 167 -5.86 -17.41 0.22
CA VAL A 167 -7.15 -16.73 0.00
C VAL A 167 -8.26 -17.73 0.20
N GLU A 168 -9.18 -17.45 1.11
CA GLU A 168 -10.31 -18.32 1.47
C GLU A 168 -11.62 -17.56 1.39
N SER A 169 -12.64 -18.18 0.77
CA SER A 169 -14.03 -17.71 0.78
C SER A 169 -14.82 -18.44 1.85
N LYS A 170 -15.57 -17.68 2.64
CA LYS A 170 -16.44 -18.23 3.68
C LYS A 170 -17.67 -18.95 3.12
N ALA A 171 -18.20 -18.47 1.99
CA ALA A 171 -19.39 -19.03 1.37
C ALA A 171 -19.10 -20.36 0.68
N THR A 172 -18.11 -20.39 -0.20
CA THR A 172 -17.78 -21.58 -1.01
C THR A 172 -16.88 -22.57 -0.28
N LYS A 173 -16.20 -22.14 0.81
CA LYS A 173 -15.16 -22.90 1.52
C LYS A 173 -13.94 -23.24 0.67
N ARG A 174 -13.82 -22.61 -0.48
CA ARG A 174 -12.67 -22.81 -1.37
C ARG A 174 -11.48 -22.01 -0.88
N VAL A 175 -10.32 -22.61 -1.04
CA VAL A 175 -9.03 -22.03 -0.65
C VAL A 175 -8.11 -22.01 -1.87
N LYS A 176 -7.39 -20.94 -2.05
CA LYS A 176 -6.30 -20.83 -3.02
C LYS A 176 -5.04 -20.39 -2.28
N VAL A 177 -4.00 -21.19 -2.38
CA VAL A 177 -2.67 -20.85 -1.88
C VAL A 177 -1.84 -20.29 -3.04
N LEU A 178 -1.22 -19.14 -2.82
CA LEU A 178 -0.34 -18.46 -3.74
C LEU A 178 1.08 -18.54 -3.18
N THR A 179 1.95 -19.18 -3.93
CA THR A 179 3.38 -19.25 -3.66
C THR A 179 4.10 -17.99 -4.18
N TYR A 180 5.38 -17.83 -3.86
CA TYR A 180 6.15 -16.71 -4.40
C TYR A 180 6.18 -16.67 -5.95
N GLU A 181 6.06 -17.83 -6.62
CA GLU A 181 6.02 -17.92 -8.08
C GLU A 181 4.72 -17.40 -8.67
N ASP A 182 3.64 -17.33 -7.89
CA ASP A 182 2.35 -16.81 -8.31
C ASP A 182 2.30 -15.28 -8.21
N PHE A 183 2.83 -14.70 -7.12
CA PHE A 183 2.77 -13.25 -6.87
C PHE A 183 4.05 -12.48 -7.20
N LEU A 184 5.12 -13.19 -7.64
CA LEU A 184 6.33 -12.60 -8.20
C LEU A 184 6.57 -13.16 -9.61
N SER A 185 6.64 -12.27 -10.59
CA SER A 185 7.06 -12.64 -11.94
C SER A 185 8.58 -12.66 -12.03
N ILE A 186 9.17 -13.83 -12.23
CA ILE A 186 10.63 -14.00 -12.29
C ILE A 186 11.03 -14.38 -13.69
N THR A 187 11.75 -13.49 -14.36
CA THR A 187 12.40 -13.79 -15.65
C THR A 187 13.83 -14.28 -15.38
N TYR A 188 14.18 -15.41 -15.95
CA TYR A 188 15.50 -15.99 -15.79
C TYR A 188 16.38 -15.71 -17.02
N ASN A 189 17.67 -15.53 -16.79
CA ASN A 189 18.65 -15.36 -17.86
C ASN A 189 18.85 -16.69 -18.60
N GLU A 190 18.32 -16.79 -19.81
CA GLU A 190 18.36 -18.01 -20.63
C GLU A 190 19.80 -18.39 -21.03
N GLN A 191 20.67 -17.42 -21.28
CA GLN A 191 22.06 -17.70 -21.64
C GLN A 191 22.81 -18.34 -20.46
N TYR A 192 22.54 -17.82 -19.24
CA TYR A 192 23.16 -18.37 -18.03
C TYR A 192 22.64 -19.76 -17.70
N LEU A 193 21.33 -19.98 -17.89
CA LEU A 193 20.70 -21.29 -17.73
C LEU A 193 21.27 -22.31 -18.73
N ASN A 194 21.38 -21.93 -19.99
CA ASN A 194 21.89 -22.82 -21.05
C ASN A 194 23.39 -23.16 -20.89
N TYR A 195 24.20 -22.21 -20.37
CA TYR A 195 25.64 -22.41 -20.25
C TYR A 195 26.05 -23.10 -18.96
N TYR A 196 25.40 -22.76 -17.84
CA TYR A 196 25.76 -23.24 -16.51
C TYR A 196 24.73 -24.19 -15.88
N GLY A 197 23.58 -24.41 -16.48
CA GLY A 197 22.52 -25.25 -15.94
C GLY A 197 21.85 -24.69 -14.67
N VAL A 198 22.09 -23.39 -14.35
CA VAL A 198 21.61 -22.76 -13.12
C VAL A 198 20.64 -21.60 -13.47
N LYS A 199 19.46 -21.59 -12.86
CA LYS A 199 18.51 -20.50 -12.97
C LYS A 199 19.04 -19.26 -12.26
N ARG A 200 19.36 -18.20 -13.00
CA ARG A 200 19.74 -16.88 -12.47
C ARG A 200 18.65 -15.89 -12.79
N PRO A 201 17.99 -15.29 -11.79
CA PRO A 201 17.02 -14.23 -12.03
C PRO A 201 17.67 -13.06 -12.78
N GLU A 202 17.04 -12.61 -13.84
CA GLU A 202 17.41 -11.41 -14.60
C GLU A 202 16.49 -10.24 -14.22
N LYS A 203 15.20 -10.53 -14.06
CA LYS A 203 14.19 -9.55 -13.67
C LYS A 203 13.23 -10.20 -12.67
N VAL A 204 12.86 -9.46 -11.65
CA VAL A 204 11.83 -9.82 -10.68
C VAL A 204 10.85 -8.65 -10.59
N GLU A 205 9.57 -8.92 -10.71
CA GLU A 205 8.50 -7.94 -10.59
C GLU A 205 7.42 -8.46 -9.64
N ALA A 206 6.82 -7.59 -8.84
CA ALA A 206 5.67 -7.98 -8.04
C ALA A 206 4.41 -8.03 -8.93
N ASN A 207 3.72 -9.17 -8.89
CA ASN A 207 2.48 -9.44 -9.61
C ASN A 207 1.32 -9.71 -8.63
N ALA A 208 1.45 -9.19 -7.41
CA ALA A 208 0.55 -9.51 -6.31
C ALA A 208 -0.90 -9.10 -6.57
N GLU A 209 -1.14 -7.95 -7.23
CA GLU A 209 -2.48 -7.49 -7.56
C GLU A 209 -3.22 -8.52 -8.40
N GLN A 210 -2.65 -8.88 -9.55
CA GLN A 210 -3.27 -9.83 -10.47
C GLN A 210 -3.45 -11.21 -9.82
N ALA A 211 -2.44 -11.71 -9.11
CA ALA A 211 -2.48 -13.01 -8.46
C ALA A 211 -3.57 -13.10 -7.40
N VAL A 212 -3.64 -12.10 -6.52
CA VAL A 212 -4.61 -12.10 -5.41
C VAL A 212 -6.03 -11.85 -5.91
N VAL A 213 -6.23 -10.95 -6.88
CA VAL A 213 -7.55 -10.71 -7.49
C VAL A 213 -8.04 -11.97 -8.20
N SER A 214 -7.18 -12.65 -8.95
CA SER A 214 -7.51 -13.94 -9.59
C SER A 214 -7.85 -15.01 -8.55
N ALA A 215 -7.15 -15.04 -7.42
CA ALA A 215 -7.46 -15.96 -6.33
C ALA A 215 -8.82 -15.63 -5.68
N ILE A 216 -9.14 -14.34 -5.46
CA ILE A 216 -10.45 -13.92 -4.97
C ILE A 216 -11.55 -14.35 -5.94
N MET A 217 -11.39 -14.08 -7.24
CA MET A 217 -12.34 -14.54 -8.27
C MET A 217 -12.54 -16.05 -8.21
N ASN A 218 -11.44 -16.79 -8.10
CA ASN A 218 -11.48 -18.26 -8.01
C ASN A 218 -12.28 -18.74 -6.82
N VAL A 219 -11.95 -18.25 -5.60
CA VAL A 219 -12.59 -18.77 -4.39
C VAL A 219 -14.04 -18.31 -4.21
N THR A 220 -14.42 -17.17 -4.80
CA THR A 220 -15.80 -16.65 -4.75
C THR A 220 -16.70 -17.14 -5.87
N ASP A 221 -16.14 -17.81 -6.88
CA ASP A 221 -16.92 -18.40 -7.97
C ASP A 221 -17.83 -19.51 -7.41
N THR A 222 -19.13 -19.35 -7.59
CA THR A 222 -20.13 -20.30 -7.10
C THR A 222 -20.40 -21.44 -8.08
N ASP A 223 -19.95 -21.32 -9.33
CA ASP A 223 -20.15 -22.30 -10.39
C ASP A 223 -18.84 -22.57 -11.16
N PRO A 224 -17.80 -23.08 -10.47
CA PRO A 224 -16.52 -23.33 -11.09
C PRO A 224 -16.58 -24.52 -12.05
N VAL A 225 -15.82 -24.42 -13.14
CA VAL A 225 -15.66 -25.52 -14.09
C VAL A 225 -15.08 -26.75 -13.37
N LYS A 226 -15.80 -27.89 -13.43
CA LYS A 226 -15.43 -29.14 -12.78
C LYS A 226 -14.85 -30.13 -13.77
N VAL A 227 -13.75 -30.72 -13.39
CA VAL A 227 -12.98 -31.66 -14.23
C VAL A 227 -12.84 -33.00 -13.49
N ALA A 228 -13.34 -34.07 -14.09
CA ALA A 228 -13.06 -35.43 -13.63
C ALA A 228 -11.77 -35.95 -14.28
N VAL A 229 -10.84 -36.39 -13.47
CA VAL A 229 -9.67 -37.17 -13.92
C VAL A 229 -9.92 -38.63 -13.56
N LEU A 230 -10.12 -39.45 -14.59
CA LEU A 230 -10.45 -40.87 -14.41
C LEU A 230 -9.24 -41.66 -14.00
N THR A 231 -9.45 -42.60 -13.09
CA THR A 231 -8.46 -43.54 -12.57
C THR A 231 -9.07 -44.94 -12.44
N GLY A 232 -8.22 -45.98 -12.33
CA GLY A 232 -8.64 -47.37 -12.11
C GLY A 232 -8.11 -48.37 -13.14
N TYR A 233 -7.65 -47.88 -14.31
CA TYR A 233 -7.11 -48.73 -15.39
C TYR A 233 -5.61 -48.54 -15.62
N GLY A 234 -4.87 -48.12 -14.60
CA GLY A 234 -3.43 -47.93 -14.66
C GLY A 234 -3.01 -46.64 -15.44
N GLU A 235 -3.88 -45.63 -15.38
CA GLU A 235 -3.67 -44.35 -16.04
C GLU A 235 -2.37 -43.68 -15.58
N LYS A 236 -1.76 -42.95 -16.49
CA LYS A 236 -0.55 -42.14 -16.19
C LYS A 236 -0.93 -40.81 -15.57
N GLU A 237 -0.24 -40.45 -14.52
CA GLU A 237 -0.40 -39.09 -13.99
C GLU A 237 0.07 -38.05 -15.02
N ASN A 238 -0.77 -37.06 -15.29
CA ASN A 238 -0.40 -35.86 -16.06
C ASN A 238 -0.38 -34.63 -15.13
N THR A 239 0.67 -34.54 -14.31
CA THR A 239 0.84 -33.45 -13.34
C THR A 239 0.90 -32.07 -14.00
N VAL A 240 1.45 -31.99 -15.23
CA VAL A 240 1.54 -30.73 -15.96
C VAL A 240 0.13 -30.20 -16.29
N LEU A 241 -0.75 -31.05 -16.85
CA LEU A 241 -2.11 -30.63 -17.16
C LEU A 241 -2.93 -30.37 -15.90
N GLN A 242 -2.80 -31.23 -14.88
CA GLN A 242 -3.48 -30.99 -13.60
C GLN A 242 -3.07 -29.67 -12.98
N ASN A 243 -1.78 -29.33 -12.95
CA ASN A 243 -1.31 -28.05 -12.45
C ASN A 243 -1.83 -26.87 -13.30
N LEU A 244 -1.84 -27.02 -14.64
CA LEU A 244 -2.39 -26.01 -15.53
C LEU A 244 -3.89 -25.74 -15.26
N LEU A 245 -4.68 -26.82 -15.08
CA LEU A 245 -6.10 -26.71 -14.76
C LEU A 245 -6.30 -26.05 -13.39
N LYS A 246 -5.57 -26.48 -12.35
CA LYS A 246 -5.61 -25.86 -11.02
C LYS A 246 -5.25 -24.38 -11.04
N THR A 247 -4.21 -24.03 -11.81
CA THR A 247 -3.79 -22.62 -11.95
C THR A 247 -4.88 -21.78 -12.60
N ASN A 248 -5.62 -22.36 -13.56
CA ASN A 248 -6.74 -21.71 -14.23
C ASN A 248 -8.11 -21.91 -13.54
N SER A 249 -8.08 -22.22 -12.25
CA SER A 249 -9.29 -22.21 -11.40
C SER A 249 -10.28 -23.36 -11.61
N TYR A 250 -9.90 -24.40 -12.36
CA TYR A 250 -10.71 -25.59 -12.50
C TYR A 250 -10.70 -26.42 -11.20
N VAL A 251 -11.86 -26.93 -10.82
CA VAL A 251 -11.99 -27.89 -9.73
C VAL A 251 -11.74 -29.31 -10.29
N ILE A 252 -10.68 -29.95 -9.83
CA ILE A 252 -10.28 -31.27 -10.32
C ILE A 252 -10.65 -32.32 -9.28
N GLU A 253 -11.39 -33.33 -9.70
CA GLU A 253 -11.72 -34.50 -8.90
C GLU A 253 -11.20 -35.78 -9.56
N SER A 254 -10.57 -36.65 -8.77
CA SER A 254 -10.13 -37.96 -9.21
C SER A 254 -11.29 -38.95 -9.06
N VAL A 255 -11.74 -39.55 -10.15
CA VAL A 255 -12.86 -40.50 -10.18
C VAL A 255 -12.35 -41.89 -10.54
N ASN A 256 -12.42 -42.81 -9.61
CA ASN A 256 -12.07 -44.21 -9.89
C ASN A 256 -13.25 -44.93 -10.53
N ILE A 257 -13.15 -45.16 -11.85
CA ILE A 257 -14.22 -45.76 -12.66
C ILE A 257 -14.38 -47.27 -12.44
N THR A 258 -13.46 -47.93 -11.74
CA THR A 258 -13.68 -49.34 -11.33
C THR A 258 -14.57 -49.47 -10.10
N LEU A 259 -14.80 -48.37 -9.38
CA LEU A 259 -15.61 -48.29 -8.18
C LEU A 259 -16.92 -47.56 -8.39
N THR A 260 -17.18 -47.03 -9.59
CA THR A 260 -18.31 -46.15 -9.89
C THR A 260 -19.03 -46.66 -11.13
N ASP A 261 -20.33 -46.90 -11.03
CA ASP A 261 -21.13 -47.40 -12.16
C ASP A 261 -21.41 -46.31 -13.21
N LYS A 262 -21.34 -45.03 -12.81
CA LYS A 262 -21.59 -43.87 -13.68
C LYS A 262 -20.75 -42.67 -13.24
N ILE A 263 -20.20 -41.98 -14.21
CA ILE A 263 -19.58 -40.64 -13.99
C ILE A 263 -20.72 -39.63 -13.81
N SER A 264 -20.61 -38.73 -12.83
CA SER A 264 -21.61 -37.68 -12.62
C SER A 264 -21.70 -36.76 -13.84
N GLU A 265 -22.91 -36.30 -14.13
CA GLU A 265 -23.17 -35.29 -15.17
C GLU A 265 -22.78 -33.86 -14.74
N ASP A 266 -22.35 -33.68 -13.47
CA ASP A 266 -21.92 -32.42 -12.93
C ASP A 266 -20.49 -32.00 -13.37
N TYR A 267 -19.79 -32.88 -14.08
CA TYR A 267 -18.47 -32.56 -14.63
C TYR A 267 -18.58 -31.95 -16.04
N ASP A 268 -17.92 -30.81 -16.24
CA ASP A 268 -17.84 -30.14 -17.53
C ASP A 268 -16.86 -30.85 -18.47
N PHE A 269 -15.78 -31.40 -17.91
CA PHE A 269 -14.76 -32.15 -18.65
C PHE A 269 -14.40 -33.45 -17.93
N VAL A 270 -14.06 -34.44 -18.73
CA VAL A 270 -13.58 -35.75 -18.27
C VAL A 270 -12.31 -36.11 -19.02
N PHE A 271 -11.23 -36.38 -18.26
CA PHE A 271 -9.94 -36.77 -18.81
C PHE A 271 -9.54 -38.17 -18.34
N MET A 272 -8.96 -38.96 -19.27
CA MET A 272 -8.30 -40.22 -19.01
C MET A 272 -6.93 -40.20 -19.68
N PHE A 273 -5.86 -40.48 -18.94
CA PHE A 273 -4.49 -40.34 -19.41
C PHE A 273 -3.80 -41.70 -19.60
N GLY A 274 -3.77 -42.20 -20.82
CA GLY A 274 -3.01 -43.37 -21.21
C GLY A 274 -3.26 -44.58 -20.34
N PRO A 275 -4.49 -45.16 -20.35
CA PRO A 275 -4.79 -46.38 -19.62
C PRO A 275 -3.87 -47.51 -20.08
N ASP A 276 -3.36 -48.28 -19.14
CA ASP A 276 -2.50 -49.45 -19.40
C ASP A 276 -3.26 -50.77 -19.43
N LYS A 277 -4.57 -50.74 -19.08
CA LYS A 277 -5.44 -51.90 -19.04
C LYS A 277 -6.73 -51.66 -19.83
N ASP A 278 -7.24 -52.69 -20.46
CA ASP A 278 -8.51 -52.71 -21.16
C ASP A 278 -9.71 -52.87 -20.19
#